data_6e603588331d9dfc2de1a9b8fcac67a1
#
_entry.id   6e603588331d9dfc2de1a9b8fcac67a1
#
_cell.length_a   1.000
_cell.length_b   1.000
_cell.length_c   1.000
_cell.angle_alpha   90.00
_cell.angle_beta   90.00
_cell.angle_gamma   90.00
#
_symmetry.space_group_name_H-M   'P 1'
#
loop_
_entity.id
_entity.type
_entity.pdbx_description
1 polymer ?
#
loop_
_entity_poly.entity_id
_entity_poly.type
_entity_poly.pdbx_seq_one_letter_code
_entity_poly.pdbx_strand_id
1 'polypeptide(L)'
;MKKHKRSTFSGKLGFVLSAAGASVGLGNIWRFPYLAAKYGGGIFLLVYIILALTFGYTLIMAETSLGRMTRKSPVGAFESFGNSRFISIGGWINAIIPILIVPYYSVIGGWVIKYLIEYFAGHSKTLAGDAYFTTFISNGWSTEICFIIFTLFTLGIIYAGVRNGIERVSRFMMPILIVLSLIIAVYSVTRPGAIEGVKYFLVPNFDHFSWMTVVSAMGQMFYSLSIAMGILITFGSYMKKDTSIEKSTENVEIFDTAIVIMAGLMIIPAVFAFSGGNAETLKSGPALMFITIPKVFANMGFGTAIGVVFFLLVLFAAVTSSIALTESAVSTFEDELHWSRKKSTVFMGMVMLLLGTLSCLGYGPLANFKILGMQFLDFFDFITNSVMMPIAAIATCLLVSKVVGVDKIEEEIKKDGQAFRRKKIFCFMIKYLCPLFAAIILISSVANAFGIITM
;
A
#
# COMPACT_ATOMS: atom_id res chain seq x y z
N MET A 1 -23.18 23.79 -18.60
CA MET A 1 -22.11 23.30 -17.71
C MET A 1 -20.92 22.85 -18.54
N LYS A 2 -19.74 23.44 -18.36
CA LYS A 2 -18.52 22.95 -19.05
C LYS A 2 -18.20 21.56 -18.49
N LYS A 3 -18.26 20.52 -19.35
CA LYS A 3 -17.76 19.18 -18.98
C LYS A 3 -16.31 19.32 -18.53
N HIS A 4 -16.04 19.09 -17.27
CA HIS A 4 -14.66 19.03 -16.76
C HIS A 4 -13.94 17.92 -17.52
N LYS A 5 -12.94 18.29 -18.31
CA LYS A 5 -12.16 17.31 -19.07
C LYS A 5 -11.32 16.51 -18.09
N ARG A 6 -11.60 15.21 -17.95
CA ARG A 6 -10.84 14.31 -17.05
C ARG A 6 -9.35 14.40 -17.36
N SER A 7 -8.53 14.52 -16.33
CA SER A 7 -7.06 14.47 -16.43
C SER A 7 -6.61 13.15 -17.07
N THR A 8 -5.45 13.16 -17.74
CA THR A 8 -4.89 11.95 -18.35
C THR A 8 -3.39 11.88 -18.10
N PHE A 9 -2.88 10.68 -17.86
CA PHE A 9 -1.44 10.40 -17.87
C PHE A 9 -0.85 10.70 -19.27
N SER A 10 0.46 10.97 -19.31
CA SER A 10 1.14 11.25 -20.59
C SER A 10 1.19 10.01 -21.50
N GLY A 11 1.20 8.79 -20.93
CA GLY A 11 1.24 7.52 -21.64
C GLY A 11 1.40 6.33 -20.69
N LYS A 12 1.74 5.17 -21.25
CA LYS A 12 1.91 3.91 -20.50
C LYS A 12 2.86 4.04 -19.30
N LEU A 13 4.05 4.64 -19.51
CA LEU A 13 5.05 4.78 -18.45
C LEU A 13 4.55 5.63 -17.28
N GLY A 14 3.81 6.73 -17.58
CA GLY A 14 3.20 7.57 -16.53
C GLY A 14 2.20 6.81 -15.68
N PHE A 15 1.32 6.02 -16.30
CA PHE A 15 0.39 5.15 -15.57
C PHE A 15 1.13 4.10 -14.74
N VAL A 16 2.04 3.34 -15.36
CA VAL A 16 2.75 2.23 -14.70
C VAL A 16 3.55 2.70 -13.48
N LEU A 17 4.33 3.78 -13.63
CA LEU A 17 5.12 4.29 -12.50
C LEU A 17 4.26 4.91 -11.40
N SER A 18 3.12 5.52 -11.74
CA SER A 18 2.19 6.05 -10.74
C SER A 18 1.46 4.91 -10.02
N ALA A 19 0.99 3.89 -10.73
CA ALA A 19 0.33 2.73 -10.15
C ALA A 19 1.30 1.85 -9.35
N ALA A 20 2.52 1.62 -9.85
CA ALA A 20 3.57 0.95 -9.10
C ALA A 20 3.98 1.75 -7.86
N GLY A 21 4.06 3.09 -7.95
CA GLY A 21 4.31 3.95 -6.78
C GLY A 21 3.18 3.92 -5.75
N ALA A 22 1.93 3.71 -6.19
CA ALA A 22 0.82 3.46 -5.28
C ALA A 22 0.97 2.11 -4.57
N SER A 23 1.39 1.07 -5.29
CA SER A 23 1.54 -0.29 -4.78
C SER A 23 2.76 -0.43 -3.87
N VAL A 24 3.89 0.21 -4.23
CA VAL A 24 5.12 0.17 -3.42
C VAL A 24 5.02 1.15 -2.26
N GLY A 25 4.54 0.67 -1.13
CA GLY A 25 4.32 1.46 0.07
C GLY A 25 5.02 0.91 1.32
N LEU A 26 4.64 1.47 2.45
CA LEU A 26 5.14 1.03 3.76
C LEU A 26 4.87 -0.46 4.01
N GLY A 27 3.75 -0.99 3.52
CA GLY A 27 3.39 -2.39 3.66
C GLY A 27 4.38 -3.38 3.04
N ASN A 28 5.02 -2.99 1.93
CA ASN A 28 6.04 -3.82 1.28
C ASN A 28 7.35 -3.84 2.10
N ILE A 29 7.66 -2.73 2.77
CA ILE A 29 8.95 -2.56 3.44
C ILE A 29 8.95 -3.14 4.86
N TRP A 30 7.86 -3.02 5.63
CA TRP A 30 7.85 -3.57 6.99
C TRP A 30 6.95 -4.79 7.18
N ARG A 31 5.69 -4.74 6.63
CA ARG A 31 4.71 -5.79 6.87
C ARG A 31 5.08 -7.09 6.16
N PHE A 32 5.49 -6.99 4.90
CA PHE A 32 5.85 -8.17 4.12
C PHE A 32 7.03 -8.94 4.73
N PRO A 33 8.21 -8.32 5.06
CA PRO A 33 9.31 -9.04 5.67
C PRO A 33 8.95 -9.70 7.01
N TYR A 34 8.15 -9.02 7.82
CA TYR A 34 7.64 -9.58 9.07
C TYR A 34 6.79 -10.83 8.82
N LEU A 35 5.80 -10.74 7.92
CA LEU A 35 4.92 -11.87 7.61
C LEU A 35 5.70 -13.01 6.96
N ALA A 36 6.62 -12.71 6.06
CA ALA A 36 7.48 -13.73 5.45
C ALA A 36 8.30 -14.47 6.52
N ALA A 37 8.91 -13.75 7.45
CA ALA A 37 9.65 -14.39 8.53
C ALA A 37 8.77 -15.22 9.48
N LYS A 38 7.56 -14.73 9.79
CA LYS A 38 6.63 -15.43 10.68
C LYS A 38 6.02 -16.68 10.05
N TYR A 39 5.76 -16.66 8.74
CA TYR A 39 4.98 -17.70 8.03
C TYR A 39 5.81 -18.52 7.05
N GLY A 40 7.10 -18.75 7.35
CA GLY A 40 7.93 -19.75 6.71
C GLY A 40 8.83 -19.27 5.59
N GLY A 41 9.15 -17.96 5.53
CA GLY A 41 10.17 -17.44 4.60
C GLY A 41 9.84 -17.70 3.14
N GLY A 42 10.63 -18.58 2.51
CA GLY A 42 10.50 -18.86 1.09
C GLY A 42 9.17 -19.48 0.68
N ILE A 43 8.49 -20.24 1.55
CA ILE A 43 7.15 -20.76 1.23
C ILE A 43 6.11 -19.64 1.23
N PHE A 44 6.24 -18.66 2.14
CA PHE A 44 5.39 -17.46 2.12
C PHE A 44 5.60 -16.66 0.83
N LEU A 45 6.85 -16.46 0.42
CA LEU A 45 7.19 -15.77 -0.83
C LEU A 45 6.60 -16.49 -2.05
N LEU A 46 6.70 -17.82 -2.10
CA LEU A 46 6.13 -18.62 -3.20
C LEU A 46 4.61 -18.45 -3.27
N VAL A 47 3.91 -18.56 -2.15
CA VAL A 47 2.45 -18.36 -2.07
C VAL A 47 2.09 -16.93 -2.49
N TYR A 48 2.85 -15.93 -2.02
CA TYR A 48 2.64 -14.54 -2.40
C TYR A 48 2.76 -14.32 -3.92
N ILE A 49 3.79 -14.88 -4.56
CA ILE A 49 3.99 -14.77 -6.02
C ILE A 49 2.82 -15.43 -6.78
N ILE A 50 2.37 -16.62 -6.36
CA ILE A 50 1.21 -17.27 -6.99
C ILE A 50 -0.04 -16.39 -6.86
N LEU A 51 -0.28 -15.79 -5.70
CA LEU A 51 -1.41 -14.89 -5.48
C LEU A 51 -1.28 -13.59 -6.28
N ALA A 52 -0.07 -13.03 -6.43
CA ALA A 52 0.16 -11.86 -7.27
C ALA A 52 -0.23 -12.14 -8.72
N LEU A 53 0.23 -13.28 -9.28
CA LEU A 53 -0.03 -13.71 -10.67
C LEU A 53 -1.49 -14.08 -10.94
N THR A 54 -2.30 -14.30 -9.93
CA THR A 54 -3.70 -14.75 -10.05
C THR A 54 -4.67 -13.73 -9.46
N PHE A 55 -4.70 -13.61 -8.15
CA PHE A 55 -5.63 -12.76 -7.41
C PHE A 55 -5.33 -11.27 -7.62
N GLY A 56 -4.08 -10.86 -7.42
CA GLY A 56 -3.62 -9.48 -7.61
C GLY A 56 -3.84 -9.00 -9.04
N TYR A 57 -3.35 -9.77 -10.01
CA TYR A 57 -3.57 -9.51 -11.43
C TYR A 57 -5.05 -9.29 -11.76
N THR A 58 -5.92 -10.17 -11.25
CA THR A 58 -7.35 -10.12 -11.56
C THR A 58 -8.01 -8.84 -11.06
N LEU A 59 -7.73 -8.42 -9.83
CA LEU A 59 -8.31 -7.22 -9.26
C LEU A 59 -7.73 -5.93 -9.87
N ILE A 60 -6.42 -5.87 -10.15
CA ILE A 60 -5.82 -4.73 -10.87
C ILE A 60 -6.48 -4.57 -12.25
N MET A 61 -6.63 -5.67 -12.99
CA MET A 61 -7.29 -5.66 -14.32
C MET A 61 -8.74 -5.19 -14.22
N ALA A 62 -9.50 -5.69 -13.25
CA ALA A 62 -10.90 -5.34 -13.04
C ALA A 62 -11.08 -3.86 -12.74
N GLU A 63 -10.37 -3.35 -11.73
CA GLU A 63 -10.47 -1.96 -11.27
C GLU A 63 -9.98 -0.97 -12.34
N THR A 64 -8.83 -1.25 -12.95
CA THR A 64 -8.29 -0.41 -14.03
C THR A 64 -9.22 -0.37 -15.24
N SER A 65 -9.85 -1.50 -15.61
CA SER A 65 -10.83 -1.55 -16.69
C SER A 65 -12.07 -0.73 -16.38
N LEU A 66 -12.65 -0.87 -15.17
CA LEU A 66 -13.79 -0.07 -14.72
C LEU A 66 -13.49 1.43 -14.79
N GLY A 67 -12.33 1.84 -14.29
CA GLY A 67 -11.88 3.22 -14.35
C GLY A 67 -11.74 3.74 -15.79
N ARG A 68 -11.09 2.97 -16.68
CA ARG A 68 -10.87 3.38 -18.08
C ARG A 68 -12.16 3.44 -18.89
N MET A 69 -13.09 2.49 -18.66
CA MET A 69 -14.40 2.46 -19.31
C MET A 69 -15.24 3.69 -18.97
N THR A 70 -15.29 4.04 -17.69
CA THR A 70 -16.23 5.04 -17.16
C THR A 70 -15.67 6.45 -17.13
N ARG A 71 -14.35 6.60 -17.04
CA ARG A 71 -13.67 7.90 -16.85
C ARG A 71 -14.12 8.64 -15.60
N LYS A 72 -14.51 7.93 -14.56
CA LYS A 72 -15.01 8.48 -13.29
C LYS A 72 -14.23 7.94 -12.10
N SER A 73 -14.39 8.61 -10.96
CA SER A 73 -13.98 8.13 -9.64
C SER A 73 -14.74 6.87 -9.22
N PRO A 74 -14.36 6.19 -8.13
CA PRO A 74 -14.97 4.91 -7.76
C PRO A 74 -16.49 4.93 -7.69
N VAL A 75 -17.11 5.94 -7.06
CA VAL A 75 -18.57 6.04 -6.94
C VAL A 75 -19.21 6.11 -8.31
N GLY A 76 -18.84 7.12 -9.10
CA GLY A 76 -19.39 7.30 -10.43
C GLY A 76 -19.07 6.16 -11.39
N ALA A 77 -17.94 5.45 -11.19
CA ALA A 77 -17.62 4.25 -11.97
C ALA A 77 -18.62 3.12 -11.70
N PHE A 78 -18.94 2.84 -10.45
CA PHE A 78 -19.93 1.84 -10.07
C PHE A 78 -21.34 2.22 -10.58
N GLU A 79 -21.79 3.44 -10.33
CA GLU A 79 -23.11 3.93 -10.71
C GLU A 79 -23.32 4.03 -12.23
N SER A 80 -22.23 4.04 -13.01
CA SER A 80 -22.33 3.97 -14.48
C SER A 80 -22.93 2.65 -15.01
N PHE A 81 -23.01 1.61 -14.18
CA PHE A 81 -23.51 0.29 -14.55
C PHE A 81 -24.86 -0.07 -13.93
N GLY A 82 -25.42 0.79 -13.08
CA GLY A 82 -26.74 0.59 -12.49
C GLY A 82 -27.02 1.48 -11.30
N ASN A 83 -28.31 1.68 -11.01
CA ASN A 83 -28.77 2.60 -9.96
C ASN A 83 -29.23 1.85 -8.67
N SER A 84 -28.82 0.58 -8.47
CA SER A 84 -29.18 -0.14 -7.27
C SER A 84 -28.38 0.36 -6.07
N ARG A 85 -28.98 0.33 -4.87
CA ARG A 85 -28.31 0.72 -3.62
C ARG A 85 -27.03 -0.08 -3.37
N PHE A 86 -27.00 -1.35 -3.73
CA PHE A 86 -25.81 -2.20 -3.57
C PHE A 86 -24.64 -1.72 -4.44
N ILE A 87 -24.90 -1.29 -5.67
CA ILE A 87 -23.87 -0.74 -6.58
C ILE A 87 -23.33 0.55 -5.99
N SER A 88 -24.21 1.47 -5.57
CA SER A 88 -23.79 2.75 -4.98
C SER A 88 -23.00 2.54 -3.69
N ILE A 89 -23.44 1.66 -2.79
CA ILE A 89 -22.69 1.30 -1.56
C ILE A 89 -21.29 0.77 -1.90
N GLY A 90 -21.17 -0.14 -2.88
CA GLY A 90 -19.87 -0.66 -3.32
C GLY A 90 -18.92 0.43 -3.83
N GLY A 91 -19.43 1.40 -4.58
CA GLY A 91 -18.68 2.57 -5.03
C GLY A 91 -18.23 3.47 -3.87
N TRP A 92 -19.13 3.77 -2.93
CA TRP A 92 -18.83 4.58 -1.75
C TRP A 92 -17.83 3.91 -0.81
N ILE A 93 -17.91 2.61 -0.58
CA ILE A 93 -16.91 1.90 0.23
C ILE A 93 -15.52 2.07 -0.40
N ASN A 94 -15.36 1.83 -1.71
CA ASN A 94 -14.10 2.05 -2.42
C ASN A 94 -13.59 3.49 -2.32
N ALA A 95 -14.49 4.48 -2.27
CA ALA A 95 -14.14 5.90 -2.19
C ALA A 95 -13.79 6.35 -0.76
N ILE A 96 -14.44 5.79 0.27
CA ILE A 96 -14.22 6.17 1.68
C ILE A 96 -12.91 5.58 2.21
N ILE A 97 -12.49 4.40 1.76
CA ILE A 97 -11.27 3.76 2.20
C ILE A 97 -10.05 4.68 2.13
N PRO A 98 -9.68 5.28 0.98
CA PRO A 98 -8.52 6.16 0.92
C PRO A 98 -8.70 7.45 1.74
N ILE A 99 -9.94 7.95 1.93
CA ILE A 99 -10.22 9.10 2.79
C ILE A 99 -9.87 8.82 4.25
N LEU A 100 -10.09 7.59 4.72
CA LEU A 100 -9.77 7.18 6.09
C LEU A 100 -8.31 6.71 6.25
N ILE A 101 -7.70 6.12 5.22
CA ILE A 101 -6.32 5.63 5.29
C ILE A 101 -5.32 6.79 5.30
N VAL A 102 -5.44 7.75 4.38
CA VAL A 102 -4.40 8.75 4.19
C VAL A 102 -4.11 9.62 5.43
N PRO A 103 -5.07 9.96 6.31
CA PRO A 103 -4.79 10.67 7.55
C PRO A 103 -3.79 9.93 8.44
N TYR A 104 -4.07 8.70 8.85
CA TYR A 104 -3.17 7.95 9.73
C TYR A 104 -1.88 7.49 9.01
N TYR A 105 -1.95 7.22 7.72
CA TYR A 105 -0.79 6.90 6.90
C TYR A 105 0.21 8.07 6.86
N SER A 106 -0.30 9.31 6.83
CA SER A 106 0.52 10.52 6.87
C SER A 106 1.19 10.74 8.22
N VAL A 107 0.60 10.27 9.32
CA VAL A 107 1.25 10.25 10.65
C VAL A 107 2.50 9.37 10.60
N ILE A 108 2.38 8.18 10.04
CA ILE A 108 3.53 7.26 9.88
C ILE A 108 4.58 7.87 8.93
N GLY A 109 4.14 8.53 7.86
CA GLY A 109 5.04 9.32 6.99
C GLY A 109 5.81 10.41 7.75
N GLY A 110 5.17 11.06 8.71
CA GLY A 110 5.79 12.00 9.64
C GLY A 110 6.86 11.35 10.51
N TRP A 111 6.61 10.14 11.03
CA TRP A 111 7.61 9.38 11.79
C TRP A 111 8.85 9.05 10.94
N VAL A 112 8.65 8.74 9.66
CA VAL A 112 9.75 8.51 8.72
C VAL A 112 10.60 9.77 8.52
N ILE A 113 9.97 10.95 8.39
CA ILE A 113 10.68 12.24 8.31
C ILE A 113 11.54 12.46 9.57
N LYS A 114 10.99 12.22 10.77
CA LYS A 114 11.73 12.36 12.02
C LYS A 114 12.99 11.50 12.04
N TYR A 115 12.83 10.21 11.72
CA TYR A 115 13.96 9.28 11.70
C TYR A 115 15.02 9.65 10.65
N LEU A 116 14.59 10.09 9.47
CA LEU A 116 15.51 10.53 8.42
C LEU A 116 16.32 11.75 8.88
N ILE A 117 15.70 12.74 9.52
CA ILE A 117 16.38 13.92 10.06
C ILE A 117 17.41 13.52 11.12
N GLU A 118 17.05 12.63 12.04
CA GLU A 118 17.95 12.16 13.10
C GLU A 118 19.14 11.36 12.55
N TYR A 119 18.93 10.55 11.50
CA TYR A 119 20.03 9.88 10.82
C TYR A 119 20.97 10.86 10.12
N PHE A 120 20.45 11.91 9.48
CA PHE A 120 21.27 12.98 8.90
C PHE A 120 22.05 13.77 9.97
N ALA A 121 21.47 13.93 11.16
CA ALA A 121 22.13 14.55 12.30
C ALA A 121 23.18 13.65 12.98
N GLY A 122 23.33 12.39 12.54
CA GLY A 122 24.31 11.46 13.11
C GLY A 122 23.87 10.76 14.40
N HIS A 123 22.60 10.86 14.79
CA HIS A 123 22.07 10.33 16.05
C HIS A 123 21.67 8.84 15.96
N SER A 124 22.35 8.03 15.14
CA SER A 124 22.02 6.61 14.91
C SER A 124 22.00 5.76 16.19
N LYS A 125 22.91 6.04 17.15
CA LYS A 125 22.93 5.35 18.44
C LYS A 125 21.73 5.69 19.32
N THR A 126 21.28 6.93 19.30
CA THR A 126 20.08 7.39 20.02
C THR A 126 18.82 6.73 19.47
N LEU A 127 18.70 6.62 18.14
CA LEU A 127 17.60 5.95 17.46
C LEU A 127 17.51 4.44 17.79
N ALA A 128 18.65 3.81 18.08
CA ALA A 128 18.71 2.40 18.49
C ALA A 128 18.27 2.14 19.94
N GLY A 129 17.99 3.18 20.71
CA GLY A 129 17.50 3.06 22.09
C GLY A 129 16.07 2.51 22.15
N ASP A 130 15.79 1.58 23.09
CA ASP A 130 14.49 0.92 23.22
C ASP A 130 13.31 1.87 23.42
N ALA A 131 13.53 2.94 24.16
CA ALA A 131 12.49 3.92 24.51
C ALA A 131 12.36 5.07 23.51
N TYR A 132 13.25 5.20 22.53
CA TYR A 132 13.27 6.38 21.65
C TYR A 132 11.95 6.52 20.87
N PHE A 133 11.53 5.46 20.20
CA PHE A 133 10.30 5.45 19.41
C PHE A 133 9.06 5.73 20.26
N THR A 134 8.92 5.04 21.38
CA THR A 134 7.76 5.21 22.30
C THR A 134 7.73 6.62 22.89
N THR A 135 8.87 7.17 23.29
CA THR A 135 8.98 8.56 23.78
C THR A 135 8.63 9.56 22.68
N PHE A 136 9.10 9.33 21.45
CA PHE A 136 8.78 10.20 20.33
C PHE A 136 7.28 10.22 20.01
N ILE A 137 6.64 9.05 19.85
CA ILE A 137 5.20 8.99 19.51
C ILE A 137 4.29 9.48 20.64
N SER A 138 4.76 9.43 21.89
CA SER A 138 4.04 9.98 23.05
C SER A 138 4.14 11.53 23.14
N ASN A 139 5.13 12.11 22.45
CA ASN A 139 5.28 13.55 22.37
C ASN A 139 4.39 14.13 21.26
N GLY A 140 3.17 14.55 21.64
CA GLY A 140 2.17 15.05 20.69
C GLY A 140 2.68 16.17 19.77
N TRP A 141 3.46 17.14 20.28
CA TRP A 141 3.97 18.25 19.47
C TRP A 141 4.98 17.82 18.40
N SER A 142 5.91 16.94 18.76
CA SER A 142 6.96 16.49 17.84
C SER A 142 6.37 15.64 16.70
N THR A 143 5.44 14.75 17.03
CA THR A 143 4.73 13.95 16.03
C THR A 143 3.85 14.77 15.14
N GLU A 144 3.12 15.74 15.70
CA GLU A 144 2.20 16.61 14.95
C GLU A 144 2.94 17.47 13.93
N ILE A 145 4.08 18.08 14.29
CA ILE A 145 4.87 18.87 13.35
C ILE A 145 5.34 18.01 12.17
N CYS A 146 5.88 16.82 12.42
CA CYS A 146 6.33 15.91 11.37
C CYS A 146 5.18 15.44 10.48
N PHE A 147 4.02 15.14 11.07
CA PHE A 147 2.80 14.78 10.35
C PHE A 147 2.32 15.92 9.44
N ILE A 148 2.27 17.16 9.94
CA ILE A 148 1.86 18.33 9.16
C ILE A 148 2.81 18.54 7.98
N ILE A 149 4.12 18.43 8.18
CA ILE A 149 5.13 18.57 7.10
C ILE A 149 4.85 17.53 6.00
N PHE A 150 4.67 16.26 6.36
CA PHE A 150 4.39 15.19 5.39
C PHE A 150 3.07 15.44 4.65
N THR A 151 2.03 15.83 5.38
CA THR A 151 0.71 16.15 4.83
C THR A 151 0.77 17.29 3.83
N LEU A 152 1.41 18.41 4.19
CA LEU A 152 1.56 19.56 3.30
C LEU A 152 2.36 19.23 2.04
N PHE A 153 3.40 18.42 2.16
CA PHE A 153 4.16 17.94 1.02
C PHE A 153 3.31 17.11 0.06
N THR A 154 2.52 16.15 0.58
CA THR A 154 1.57 15.36 -0.22
C THR A 154 0.54 16.25 -0.91
N LEU A 155 -0.11 17.15 -0.16
CA LEU A 155 -1.12 18.06 -0.71
C LEU A 155 -0.57 19.01 -1.78
N GLY A 156 0.68 19.47 -1.62
CA GLY A 156 1.36 20.29 -2.63
C GLY A 156 1.50 19.57 -3.98
N ILE A 157 1.83 18.29 -3.94
CA ILE A 157 1.93 17.45 -5.15
C ILE A 157 0.55 17.24 -5.79
N ILE A 158 -0.46 16.94 -4.98
CA ILE A 158 -1.84 16.76 -5.45
C ILE A 158 -2.40 18.05 -6.07
N TYR A 159 -2.10 19.19 -5.46
CA TYR A 159 -2.52 20.49 -5.98
C TYR A 159 -1.93 20.80 -7.37
N ALA A 160 -0.70 20.34 -7.65
CA ALA A 160 -0.05 20.47 -8.95
C ALA A 160 -0.71 19.63 -10.06
N GLY A 161 -1.58 18.67 -9.71
CA GLY A 161 -2.38 17.87 -10.63
C GLY A 161 -1.76 16.54 -11.02
N VAL A 162 -2.49 15.77 -11.84
CA VAL A 162 -2.11 14.39 -12.18
C VAL A 162 -0.79 14.36 -12.96
N ARG A 163 -0.66 15.16 -14.02
CA ARG A 163 0.49 15.10 -14.91
C ARG A 163 1.73 15.80 -14.36
N ASN A 164 1.55 17.00 -13.80
CA ASN A 164 2.67 17.83 -13.31
C ASN A 164 3.06 17.50 -11.86
N GLY A 165 2.15 16.95 -11.08
CA GLY A 165 2.38 16.50 -9.71
C GLY A 165 2.65 14.99 -9.67
N ILE A 166 1.59 14.18 -9.68
CA ILE A 166 1.65 12.74 -9.43
C ILE A 166 2.61 12.02 -10.38
N GLU A 167 2.40 12.15 -11.68
CA GLU A 167 3.19 11.45 -12.69
C GLU A 167 4.67 11.88 -12.65
N ARG A 168 4.92 13.19 -12.51
CA ARG A 168 6.29 13.73 -12.48
C ARG A 168 7.05 13.24 -11.24
N VAL A 169 6.41 13.24 -10.10
CA VAL A 169 6.99 12.76 -8.83
C VAL A 169 7.26 11.26 -8.89
N SER A 170 6.28 10.46 -9.36
CA SER A 170 6.45 9.02 -9.50
C SER A 170 7.56 8.65 -10.49
N ARG A 171 7.69 9.38 -11.60
CA ARG A 171 8.79 9.18 -12.56
C ARG A 171 10.18 9.43 -11.98
N PHE A 172 10.29 10.37 -11.03
CA PHE A 172 11.54 10.66 -10.36
C PHE A 172 11.81 9.70 -9.21
N MET A 173 10.82 9.48 -8.34
CA MET A 173 11.01 8.70 -7.10
C MET A 173 11.15 7.21 -7.35
N MET A 174 10.39 6.62 -8.28
CA MET A 174 10.39 5.16 -8.47
C MET A 174 11.74 4.59 -8.92
N PRO A 175 12.46 5.15 -9.91
CA PRO A 175 13.80 4.66 -10.26
C PRO A 175 14.80 4.79 -9.10
N ILE A 176 14.76 5.89 -8.36
CA ILE A 176 15.64 6.11 -7.20
C ILE A 176 15.32 5.09 -6.10
N LEU A 177 14.04 4.83 -5.83
CA LEU A 177 13.59 3.83 -4.85
C LEU A 177 14.17 2.44 -5.19
N ILE A 178 14.16 2.04 -6.46
CA ILE A 178 14.75 0.75 -6.90
C ILE A 178 16.27 0.73 -6.62
N VAL A 179 16.97 1.82 -6.96
CA VAL A 179 18.43 1.91 -6.73
C VAL A 179 18.73 1.86 -5.22
N LEU A 180 18.01 2.61 -4.40
CA LEU A 180 18.18 2.59 -2.94
C LEU A 180 17.87 1.20 -2.36
N SER A 181 16.82 0.52 -2.84
CA SER A 181 16.49 -0.85 -2.44
C SER A 181 17.62 -1.82 -2.75
N LEU A 182 18.19 -1.71 -3.95
CA LEU A 182 19.29 -2.56 -4.37
C LEU A 182 20.54 -2.35 -3.50
N ILE A 183 20.89 -1.09 -3.21
CA ILE A 183 22.03 -0.75 -2.34
C ILE A 183 21.87 -1.41 -0.97
N ILE A 184 20.69 -1.28 -0.35
CA ILE A 184 20.43 -1.85 0.98
C ILE A 184 20.39 -3.37 0.93
N ALA A 185 19.77 -3.97 -0.09
CA ALA A 185 19.71 -5.43 -0.26
C ALA A 185 21.13 -6.02 -0.39
N VAL A 186 21.98 -5.44 -1.26
CA VAL A 186 23.38 -5.86 -1.41
C VAL A 186 24.14 -5.69 -0.09
N TYR A 187 23.99 -4.57 0.58
CA TYR A 187 24.60 -4.36 1.89
C TYR A 187 24.15 -5.42 2.90
N SER A 188 22.85 -5.71 2.99
CA SER A 188 22.29 -6.67 3.93
C SER A 188 22.81 -8.09 3.70
N VAL A 189 22.75 -8.58 2.45
CA VAL A 189 23.13 -9.96 2.11
C VAL A 189 24.65 -10.22 2.23
N THR A 190 25.47 -9.17 2.20
CA THR A 190 26.93 -9.27 2.34
C THR A 190 27.40 -9.26 3.81
N ARG A 191 26.50 -9.18 4.79
CA ARG A 191 26.90 -9.20 6.20
C ARG A 191 27.25 -10.62 6.66
N PRO A 192 28.25 -10.78 7.55
CA PRO A 192 28.53 -12.05 8.18
C PRO A 192 27.29 -12.63 8.86
N GLY A 193 26.96 -13.90 8.60
CA GLY A 193 25.75 -14.56 9.11
C GLY A 193 24.46 -14.29 8.32
N ALA A 194 24.45 -13.40 7.32
CA ALA A 194 23.27 -13.08 6.54
C ALA A 194 22.79 -14.22 5.62
N ILE A 195 23.69 -15.13 5.23
CA ILE A 195 23.40 -16.18 4.23
C ILE A 195 22.26 -17.12 4.67
N GLU A 196 22.15 -17.40 5.97
CA GLU A 196 21.05 -18.21 6.50
C GLU A 196 19.71 -17.50 6.36
N GLY A 197 19.66 -16.17 6.56
CA GLY A 197 18.48 -15.35 6.29
C GLY A 197 18.11 -15.31 4.81
N VAL A 198 19.10 -15.26 3.90
CA VAL A 198 18.87 -15.35 2.45
C VAL A 198 18.26 -16.71 2.07
N LYS A 199 18.85 -17.81 2.57
CA LYS A 199 18.31 -19.15 2.34
C LYS A 199 16.89 -19.30 2.90
N TYR A 200 16.68 -18.87 4.13
CA TYR A 200 15.37 -18.89 4.77
C TYR A 200 14.30 -18.16 3.93
N PHE A 201 14.64 -17.00 3.39
CA PHE A 201 13.69 -16.17 2.64
C PHE A 201 13.48 -16.64 1.19
N LEU A 202 14.50 -17.15 0.50
CA LEU A 202 14.40 -17.50 -0.93
C LEU A 202 14.07 -18.97 -1.19
N VAL A 203 14.45 -19.87 -0.27
CA VAL A 203 14.26 -21.33 -0.47
C VAL A 203 12.95 -21.77 0.16
N PRO A 204 11.95 -22.21 -0.62
CA PRO A 204 10.70 -22.72 -0.09
C PRO A 204 10.93 -23.98 0.76
N ASN A 205 10.53 -23.95 2.02
CA ASN A 205 10.47 -25.13 2.88
C ASN A 205 9.00 -25.46 3.18
N PHE A 206 8.54 -26.58 2.64
CA PHE A 206 7.14 -27.01 2.78
C PHE A 206 6.79 -27.49 4.21
N ASP A 207 7.77 -27.84 5.04
CA ASP A 207 7.56 -28.18 6.46
C ASP A 207 7.04 -26.97 7.26
N HIS A 208 7.34 -25.76 6.80
CA HIS A 208 6.84 -24.51 7.39
C HIS A 208 5.49 -24.04 6.80
N PHE A 209 4.90 -24.80 5.88
CA PHE A 209 3.62 -24.43 5.28
C PHE A 209 2.48 -24.57 6.29
N SER A 210 1.65 -23.55 6.34
CA SER A 210 0.40 -23.58 7.10
C SER A 210 -0.72 -22.88 6.32
N TRP A 211 -1.98 -23.15 6.65
CA TRP A 211 -3.09 -22.40 6.06
C TRP A 211 -3.02 -20.90 6.38
N MET A 212 -2.42 -20.56 7.53
CA MET A 212 -2.16 -19.16 7.90
C MET A 212 -1.14 -18.48 6.98
N THR A 213 -0.20 -19.22 6.38
CA THR A 213 0.69 -18.71 5.32
C THR A 213 -0.13 -18.17 4.15
N VAL A 214 -1.13 -18.92 3.70
CA VAL A 214 -2.01 -18.50 2.58
C VAL A 214 -2.87 -17.31 2.97
N VAL A 215 -3.54 -17.35 4.13
CA VAL A 215 -4.42 -16.26 4.59
C VAL A 215 -3.63 -14.97 4.80
N SER A 216 -2.45 -15.06 5.42
CA SER A 216 -1.59 -13.90 5.65
C SER A 216 -1.03 -13.31 4.34
N ALA A 217 -0.66 -14.18 3.38
CA ALA A 217 -0.21 -13.74 2.06
C ALA A 217 -1.34 -13.07 1.26
N MET A 218 -2.59 -13.58 1.34
CA MET A 218 -3.76 -12.91 0.77
C MET A 218 -3.99 -11.54 1.37
N GLY A 219 -3.95 -11.41 2.70
CA GLY A 219 -4.09 -10.13 3.39
C GLY A 219 -2.99 -9.14 3.03
N GLN A 220 -1.74 -9.62 2.89
CA GLN A 220 -0.62 -8.80 2.43
C GLN A 220 -0.83 -8.30 1.00
N MET A 221 -1.42 -9.12 0.12
CA MET A 221 -1.67 -8.77 -1.27
C MET A 221 -2.59 -7.56 -1.44
N PHE A 222 -3.65 -7.45 -0.63
CA PHE A 222 -4.54 -6.27 -0.65
C PHE A 222 -3.76 -5.00 -0.38
N TYR A 223 -2.90 -5.05 0.64
CA TYR A 223 -2.13 -3.91 1.09
C TYR A 223 -1.03 -3.53 0.09
N SER A 224 -0.32 -4.54 -0.41
CA SER A 224 0.80 -4.36 -1.33
C SER A 224 0.36 -3.78 -2.67
N LEU A 225 -0.63 -4.36 -3.31
CA LEU A 225 -1.06 -3.97 -4.67
C LEU A 225 -2.05 -2.80 -4.70
N SER A 226 -2.39 -2.20 -3.55
CA SER A 226 -3.36 -1.10 -3.43
C SER A 226 -4.71 -1.40 -4.11
N ILE A 227 -5.15 -2.67 -4.06
CA ILE A 227 -6.42 -3.13 -4.61
C ILE A 227 -7.56 -2.90 -3.61
N ALA A 228 -8.78 -2.76 -4.11
CA ALA A 228 -9.98 -2.51 -3.33
C ALA A 228 -9.94 -1.21 -2.49
N MET A 229 -9.17 -0.21 -2.95
CA MET A 229 -9.04 1.12 -2.34
C MET A 229 -9.51 2.24 -3.29
N GLY A 230 -10.13 1.92 -4.41
CA GLY A 230 -10.53 2.89 -5.43
C GLY A 230 -9.39 3.57 -6.20
N ILE A 231 -8.11 3.34 -5.81
CA ILE A 231 -6.93 3.95 -6.44
C ILE A 231 -6.81 3.52 -7.89
N LEU A 232 -6.92 2.21 -8.17
CA LEU A 232 -6.75 1.67 -9.52
C LEU A 232 -7.92 2.03 -10.43
N ILE A 233 -9.13 2.20 -9.88
CA ILE A 233 -10.28 2.75 -10.62
C ILE A 233 -9.98 4.21 -10.99
N THR A 234 -9.53 5.02 -10.04
CA THR A 234 -9.16 6.42 -10.26
C THR A 234 -8.06 6.55 -11.30
N PHE A 235 -6.95 5.81 -11.15
CA PHE A 235 -5.83 5.85 -12.09
C PHE A 235 -6.19 5.27 -13.47
N GLY A 236 -7.02 4.22 -13.50
CA GLY A 236 -7.62 3.70 -14.72
C GLY A 236 -8.42 4.77 -15.46
N SER A 237 -9.15 5.63 -14.73
CA SER A 237 -9.91 6.74 -15.33
C SER A 237 -9.02 7.78 -16.02
N TYR A 238 -7.73 7.85 -15.67
CA TYR A 238 -6.74 8.73 -16.31
C TYR A 238 -5.94 8.03 -17.41
N MET A 239 -6.11 6.71 -17.59
CA MET A 239 -5.42 5.95 -18.62
C MET A 239 -5.94 6.32 -20.02
N LYS A 240 -5.04 6.48 -20.98
CA LYS A 240 -5.41 6.68 -22.38
C LYS A 240 -5.99 5.41 -23.00
N LYS A 241 -6.86 5.56 -24.01
CA LYS A 241 -7.51 4.42 -24.68
C LYS A 241 -6.54 3.51 -25.42
N ASP A 242 -5.49 4.08 -26.03
CA ASP A 242 -4.43 3.40 -26.75
C ASP A 242 -3.43 2.63 -25.85
N THR A 243 -3.52 2.80 -24.53
CA THR A 243 -2.63 2.13 -23.57
C THR A 243 -3.19 0.75 -23.22
N SER A 244 -2.38 -0.31 -23.37
CA SER A 244 -2.75 -1.67 -23.01
C SER A 244 -2.93 -1.83 -21.49
N ILE A 245 -4.12 -2.24 -21.06
CA ILE A 245 -4.41 -2.52 -19.65
C ILE A 245 -3.58 -3.73 -19.20
N GLU A 246 -3.61 -4.85 -19.95
CA GLU A 246 -2.90 -6.08 -19.56
C GLU A 246 -1.40 -5.86 -19.38
N LYS A 247 -0.73 -5.28 -20.40
CA LYS A 247 0.71 -4.97 -20.29
C LYS A 247 1.05 -3.98 -19.17
N SER A 248 0.13 -3.08 -18.86
CA SER A 248 0.35 -2.12 -17.76
C SER A 248 0.18 -2.81 -16.41
N THR A 249 -0.81 -3.67 -16.28
CA THR A 249 -1.02 -4.51 -15.09
C THR A 249 0.15 -5.44 -14.83
N GLU A 250 0.64 -6.15 -15.86
CA GLU A 250 1.83 -7.00 -15.77
C GLU A 250 3.06 -6.22 -15.27
N ASN A 251 3.25 -4.99 -15.77
CA ASN A 251 4.36 -4.17 -15.29
C ASN A 251 4.20 -3.75 -13.82
N VAL A 252 2.99 -3.37 -13.38
CA VAL A 252 2.74 -3.03 -11.96
C VAL A 252 3.00 -4.25 -11.06
N GLU A 253 2.52 -5.43 -11.46
CA GLU A 253 2.72 -6.70 -10.79
C GLU A 253 4.21 -7.05 -10.66
N ILE A 254 4.99 -6.89 -11.74
CA ILE A 254 6.44 -7.13 -11.74
C ILE A 254 7.16 -6.14 -10.81
N PHE A 255 6.81 -4.85 -10.86
CA PHE A 255 7.40 -3.84 -10.00
C PHE A 255 7.13 -4.12 -8.52
N ASP A 256 5.88 -4.42 -8.16
CA ASP A 256 5.51 -4.73 -6.78
C ASP A 256 6.25 -5.98 -6.28
N THR A 257 6.22 -7.08 -7.05
CA THR A 257 6.89 -8.33 -6.69
C THR A 257 8.40 -8.15 -6.56
N ALA A 258 9.04 -7.39 -7.45
CA ALA A 258 10.47 -7.11 -7.36
C ALA A 258 10.82 -6.32 -6.09
N ILE A 259 10.03 -5.31 -5.75
CA ILE A 259 10.25 -4.52 -4.51
C ILE A 259 9.99 -5.36 -3.26
N VAL A 260 8.98 -6.21 -3.26
CA VAL A 260 8.69 -7.13 -2.16
C VAL A 260 9.86 -8.10 -1.92
N ILE A 261 10.43 -8.67 -2.99
CA ILE A 261 11.62 -9.53 -2.88
C ILE A 261 12.82 -8.72 -2.35
N MET A 262 13.04 -7.53 -2.89
CA MET A 262 14.12 -6.66 -2.39
C MET A 262 13.91 -6.28 -0.93
N ALA A 263 12.70 -5.96 -0.49
CA ALA A 263 12.37 -5.64 0.90
C ALA A 263 12.67 -6.83 1.83
N GLY A 264 12.32 -8.05 1.42
CA GLY A 264 12.70 -9.27 2.13
C GLY A 264 14.21 -9.42 2.25
N LEU A 265 14.95 -9.22 1.15
CA LEU A 265 16.43 -9.29 1.13
C LEU A 265 17.10 -8.12 1.89
N MET A 266 16.47 -6.98 2.00
CA MET A 266 16.98 -5.86 2.80
C MET A 266 16.89 -6.15 4.31
N ILE A 267 15.82 -6.78 4.76
CA ILE A 267 15.47 -6.84 6.18
C ILE A 267 15.79 -8.20 6.80
N ILE A 268 15.34 -9.30 6.19
CA ILE A 268 15.48 -10.63 6.78
C ILE A 268 16.95 -11.03 6.98
N PRO A 269 17.85 -10.93 5.96
CA PRO A 269 19.25 -11.26 6.17
C PRO A 269 19.97 -10.38 7.19
N ALA A 270 19.64 -9.07 7.24
CA ALA A 270 20.23 -8.15 8.22
C ALA A 270 19.84 -8.51 9.65
N VAL A 271 18.56 -8.85 9.87
CA VAL A 271 18.07 -9.27 11.18
C VAL A 271 18.64 -10.62 11.58
N PHE A 272 18.75 -11.59 10.67
CA PHE A 272 19.40 -12.87 10.94
C PHE A 272 20.87 -12.71 11.32
N ALA A 273 21.62 -11.88 10.59
CA ALA A 273 23.01 -11.56 10.92
C ALA A 273 23.16 -10.94 12.32
N PHE A 274 22.20 -10.08 12.71
CA PHE A 274 22.19 -9.41 14.01
C PHE A 274 21.76 -10.34 15.15
N SER A 275 20.74 -11.21 14.94
CA SER A 275 20.11 -12.03 15.96
C SER A 275 20.71 -13.42 16.11
N GLY A 276 21.75 -13.77 15.32
CA GLY A 276 22.29 -15.12 15.29
C GLY A 276 21.32 -16.17 14.73
N GLY A 277 20.43 -15.77 13.82
CA GLY A 277 19.50 -16.66 13.13
C GLY A 277 18.10 -16.75 13.75
N ASN A 278 17.77 -15.92 14.71
CA ASN A 278 16.43 -15.93 15.35
C ASN A 278 15.44 -15.04 14.58
N ALA A 279 14.48 -15.66 13.87
CA ALA A 279 13.42 -14.95 13.13
C ALA A 279 12.40 -14.24 14.06
N GLU A 280 12.27 -14.65 15.34
CA GLU A 280 11.33 -14.03 16.29
C GLU A 280 11.72 -12.61 16.69
N THR A 281 12.95 -12.18 16.41
CA THR A 281 13.39 -10.80 16.60
C THR A 281 12.74 -9.82 15.62
N LEU A 282 12.14 -10.30 14.53
CA LEU A 282 11.34 -9.52 13.61
C LEU A 282 9.99 -9.18 14.26
N LYS A 283 9.91 -8.02 14.89
CA LYS A 283 8.67 -7.53 15.52
C LYS A 283 7.65 -7.11 14.46
N SER A 284 6.37 -7.20 14.79
CA SER A 284 5.29 -6.78 13.89
C SER A 284 5.13 -5.25 13.83
N GLY A 285 4.56 -4.77 12.73
CA GLY A 285 4.12 -3.40 12.57
C GLY A 285 5.25 -2.36 12.60
N PRO A 286 4.95 -1.14 13.05
CA PRO A 286 5.92 -0.05 13.11
C PRO A 286 7.17 -0.36 13.95
N ALA A 287 7.08 -1.26 14.93
CA ALA A 287 8.20 -1.64 15.77
C ALA A 287 9.37 -2.26 14.99
N LEU A 288 9.09 -2.99 13.90
CA LEU A 288 10.16 -3.48 13.02
C LEU A 288 10.99 -2.32 12.47
N MET A 289 10.32 -1.33 11.89
CA MET A 289 11.00 -0.24 11.18
C MET A 289 11.61 0.80 12.12
N PHE A 290 10.95 1.12 13.23
CA PHE A 290 11.36 2.21 14.10
C PHE A 290 12.12 1.77 15.37
N ILE A 291 12.15 0.47 15.68
CA ILE A 291 12.90 -0.06 16.83
C ILE A 291 13.95 -1.08 16.36
N THR A 292 13.53 -2.14 15.66
CA THR A 292 14.43 -3.25 15.30
C THR A 292 15.48 -2.84 14.28
N ILE A 293 15.08 -2.22 13.18
CA ILE A 293 16.01 -1.84 12.10
C ILE A 293 17.05 -0.80 12.56
N PRO A 294 16.73 0.27 13.32
CA PRO A 294 17.75 1.15 13.89
C PRO A 294 18.77 0.43 14.77
N LYS A 295 18.35 -0.56 15.57
CA LYS A 295 19.29 -1.38 16.36
C LYS A 295 20.21 -2.22 15.49
N VAL A 296 19.66 -2.86 14.45
CA VAL A 296 20.45 -3.62 13.48
C VAL A 296 21.51 -2.72 12.85
N PHE A 297 21.13 -1.55 12.34
CA PHE A 297 22.06 -0.63 11.69
C PHE A 297 23.11 -0.06 12.67
N ALA A 298 22.73 0.26 13.91
CA ALA A 298 23.68 0.76 14.90
C ALA A 298 24.80 -0.25 15.24
N ASN A 299 24.53 -1.55 15.07
CA ASN A 299 25.51 -2.62 15.29
C ASN A 299 26.26 -3.07 14.02
N MET A 300 25.97 -2.45 12.87
CA MET A 300 26.61 -2.77 11.60
C MET A 300 27.55 -1.64 11.15
N GLY A 301 28.65 -1.99 10.47
CA GLY A 301 29.53 -1.01 9.85
C GLY A 301 28.77 -0.08 8.89
N PHE A 302 29.07 1.22 8.88
CA PHE A 302 28.37 2.24 8.07
C PHE A 302 26.88 2.42 8.39
N GLY A 303 26.42 1.97 9.57
CA GLY A 303 25.01 1.95 9.95
C GLY A 303 24.29 3.29 9.81
N THR A 304 24.95 4.42 10.12
CA THR A 304 24.37 5.75 9.94
C THR A 304 24.06 6.05 8.46
N ALA A 305 25.03 5.78 7.56
CA ALA A 305 24.84 6.02 6.13
C ALA A 305 23.73 5.12 5.56
N ILE A 306 23.73 3.83 5.92
CA ILE A 306 22.67 2.90 5.52
C ILE A 306 21.31 3.30 6.10
N GLY A 307 21.26 3.80 7.33
CA GLY A 307 20.04 4.35 7.92
C GLY A 307 19.47 5.53 7.13
N VAL A 308 20.32 6.47 6.68
CA VAL A 308 19.90 7.55 5.79
C VAL A 308 19.31 7.00 4.50
N VAL A 309 20.01 6.07 3.84
CA VAL A 309 19.55 5.45 2.58
C VAL A 309 18.23 4.72 2.78
N PHE A 310 18.09 3.98 3.88
CA PHE A 310 16.86 3.24 4.21
C PHE A 310 15.68 4.19 4.47
N PHE A 311 15.82 5.18 5.35
CA PHE A 311 14.70 6.08 5.65
C PHE A 311 14.38 7.03 4.50
N LEU A 312 15.33 7.34 3.60
CA LEU A 312 15.06 8.03 2.34
C LEU A 312 14.21 7.15 1.39
N LEU A 313 14.56 5.87 1.25
CA LEU A 313 13.77 4.90 0.50
C LEU A 313 12.36 4.79 1.05
N VAL A 314 12.23 4.63 2.38
CA VAL A 314 10.93 4.54 3.06
C VAL A 314 10.10 5.81 2.88
N LEU A 315 10.73 6.98 2.91
CA LEU A 315 10.06 8.26 2.65
C LEU A 315 9.50 8.31 1.22
N PHE A 316 10.27 7.88 0.22
CA PHE A 316 9.79 7.85 -1.16
C PHE A 316 8.62 6.90 -1.35
N ALA A 317 8.68 5.71 -0.75
CA ALA A 317 7.57 4.75 -0.75
C ALA A 317 6.32 5.32 -0.04
N ALA A 318 6.50 5.97 1.10
CA ALA A 318 5.40 6.60 1.83
C ALA A 318 4.75 7.73 1.02
N VAL A 319 5.54 8.59 0.40
CA VAL A 319 5.05 9.74 -0.40
C VAL A 319 4.27 9.26 -1.63
N THR A 320 4.80 8.30 -2.40
CA THR A 320 4.13 7.82 -3.62
C THR A 320 2.78 7.17 -3.32
N SER A 321 2.68 6.38 -2.24
CA SER A 321 1.41 5.79 -1.81
C SER A 321 0.44 6.83 -1.22
N SER A 322 0.93 7.78 -0.42
CA SER A 322 0.11 8.87 0.13
C SER A 322 -0.51 9.73 -0.99
N ILE A 323 0.27 10.03 -2.05
CA ILE A 323 -0.22 10.74 -3.23
C ILE A 323 -1.36 9.97 -3.90
N ALA A 324 -1.22 8.66 -4.08
CA ALA A 324 -2.23 7.84 -4.75
C ALA A 324 -3.53 7.75 -3.95
N LEU A 325 -3.45 7.56 -2.64
CA LEU A 325 -4.59 7.58 -1.71
C LEU A 325 -5.30 8.94 -1.74
N THR A 326 -4.54 10.03 -1.61
CA THR A 326 -5.08 11.39 -1.61
C THR A 326 -5.73 11.73 -2.95
N GLU A 327 -5.15 11.30 -4.07
CA GLU A 327 -5.73 11.53 -5.40
C GLU A 327 -7.06 10.79 -5.58
N SER A 328 -7.18 9.56 -5.08
CA SER A 328 -8.45 8.82 -5.13
C SER A 328 -9.55 9.55 -4.37
N ALA A 329 -9.24 10.08 -3.18
CA ALA A 329 -10.17 10.88 -2.38
C ALA A 329 -10.55 12.20 -3.08
N VAL A 330 -9.55 12.97 -3.56
CA VAL A 330 -9.76 14.26 -4.23
C VAL A 330 -10.59 14.07 -5.50
N SER A 331 -10.29 13.05 -6.30
CA SER A 331 -11.02 12.75 -7.52
C SER A 331 -12.50 12.39 -7.25
N THR A 332 -12.78 11.75 -6.12
CA THR A 332 -14.15 11.49 -5.69
C THR A 332 -14.88 12.78 -5.35
N PHE A 333 -14.26 13.71 -4.63
CA PHE A 333 -14.87 15.02 -4.34
C PHE A 333 -15.06 15.87 -5.61
N GLU A 334 -14.13 15.81 -6.57
CA GLU A 334 -14.30 16.47 -7.87
C GLU A 334 -15.53 15.95 -8.64
N ASP A 335 -15.73 14.63 -8.67
CA ASP A 335 -16.80 14.01 -9.43
C ASP A 335 -18.16 14.10 -8.73
N GLU A 336 -18.24 13.77 -7.43
CA GLU A 336 -19.52 13.65 -6.71
C GLU A 336 -20.03 15.01 -6.21
N LEU A 337 -19.13 15.88 -5.75
CA LEU A 337 -19.51 17.21 -5.26
C LEU A 337 -19.38 18.31 -6.33
N HIS A 338 -18.91 17.94 -7.52
CA HIS A 338 -18.66 18.88 -8.62
C HIS A 338 -17.75 20.05 -8.24
N TRP A 339 -16.80 19.79 -7.34
CA TRP A 339 -15.86 20.81 -6.87
C TRP A 339 -14.65 20.93 -7.78
N SER A 340 -14.02 22.10 -7.74
CA SER A 340 -12.72 22.27 -8.40
C SER A 340 -11.65 21.51 -7.66
N ARG A 341 -10.59 21.09 -8.35
CA ARG A 341 -9.45 20.41 -7.77
C ARG A 341 -8.89 21.14 -6.54
N LYS A 342 -8.75 22.46 -6.62
CA LYS A 342 -8.27 23.29 -5.49
C LYS A 342 -9.13 23.11 -4.26
N LYS A 343 -10.45 23.22 -4.41
CA LYS A 343 -11.42 23.06 -3.30
C LYS A 343 -11.38 21.66 -2.73
N SER A 344 -11.35 20.63 -3.59
CA SER A 344 -11.29 19.22 -3.18
C SER A 344 -9.99 18.90 -2.44
N THR A 345 -8.84 19.44 -2.90
CA THR A 345 -7.54 19.27 -2.23
C THR A 345 -7.50 19.93 -0.85
N VAL A 346 -8.00 21.16 -0.74
CA VAL A 346 -8.07 21.87 0.55
C VAL A 346 -9.00 21.14 1.52
N PHE A 347 -10.16 20.68 1.06
CA PHE A 347 -11.09 19.90 1.89
C PHE A 347 -10.47 18.59 2.36
N MET A 348 -9.80 17.86 1.47
CA MET A 348 -9.07 16.64 1.86
C MET A 348 -7.98 16.96 2.87
N GLY A 349 -7.28 18.08 2.72
CA GLY A 349 -6.29 18.55 3.68
C GLY A 349 -6.89 18.77 5.07
N MET A 350 -8.09 19.38 5.17
CA MET A 350 -8.80 19.52 6.45
C MET A 350 -9.15 18.15 7.05
N VAL A 351 -9.62 17.20 6.24
CA VAL A 351 -9.92 15.84 6.70
C VAL A 351 -8.64 15.15 7.20
N MET A 352 -7.54 15.26 6.44
CA MET A 352 -6.24 14.70 6.84
C MET A 352 -5.78 15.28 8.17
N LEU A 353 -5.83 16.58 8.35
CA LEU A 353 -5.44 17.23 9.61
C LEU A 353 -6.34 16.79 10.76
N LEU A 354 -7.65 16.80 10.58
CA LEU A 354 -8.59 16.42 11.65
C LEU A 354 -8.37 14.96 12.12
N LEU A 355 -8.43 13.99 11.20
CA LEU A 355 -8.32 12.57 11.55
C LEU A 355 -6.88 12.16 11.87
N GLY A 356 -5.89 12.81 11.23
CA GLY A 356 -4.48 12.55 11.49
C GLY A 356 -4.05 13.06 12.86
N THR A 357 -4.50 14.26 13.29
CA THR A 357 -4.25 14.77 14.65
C THR A 357 -4.81 13.82 15.71
N LEU A 358 -6.02 13.25 15.52
CA LEU A 358 -6.54 12.22 16.43
C LEU A 358 -5.59 11.02 16.52
N SER A 359 -5.05 10.57 15.36
CA SER A 359 -4.10 9.46 15.29
C SER A 359 -2.74 9.80 15.92
N CYS A 360 -2.23 11.03 15.74
CA CYS A 360 -1.02 11.52 16.40
C CYS A 360 -1.16 11.54 17.92
N LEU A 361 -2.25 12.14 18.41
CA LEU A 361 -2.46 12.31 19.84
C LEU A 361 -2.86 11.01 20.54
N GLY A 362 -3.29 9.99 19.80
CA GLY A 362 -3.71 8.69 20.33
C GLY A 362 -2.64 7.95 21.11
N TYR A 363 -1.36 8.17 20.84
CA TYR A 363 -0.24 7.56 21.59
C TYR A 363 0.30 8.47 22.71
N GLY A 364 -0.21 9.69 22.84
CA GLY A 364 0.19 10.68 23.84
C GLY A 364 -1.00 11.18 24.68
N PRO A 365 -1.42 12.44 24.51
CA PRO A 365 -2.48 13.03 25.35
C PRO A 365 -3.82 12.27 25.32
N LEU A 366 -4.16 11.61 24.23
CA LEU A 366 -5.38 10.82 24.07
C LEU A 366 -5.18 9.31 24.26
N ALA A 367 -4.04 8.87 24.81
CA ALA A 367 -3.71 7.44 24.95
C ALA A 367 -4.73 6.63 25.78
N ASN A 368 -5.46 7.30 26.67
CA ASN A 368 -6.52 6.67 27.47
C ASN A 368 -7.84 6.52 26.72
N PHE A 369 -8.02 7.23 25.59
CA PHE A 369 -9.23 7.15 24.79
C PHE A 369 -9.07 6.10 23.69
N LYS A 370 -9.77 4.98 23.83
CA LYS A 370 -9.70 3.84 22.92
C LYS A 370 -11.05 3.52 22.31
N ILE A 371 -11.08 3.18 21.04
CA ILE A 371 -12.27 2.71 20.32
C ILE A 371 -12.12 1.19 20.12
N LEU A 372 -13.05 0.38 20.61
CA LEU A 372 -12.95 -1.08 20.63
C LEU A 372 -11.63 -1.62 21.24
N GLY A 373 -11.07 -0.91 22.21
CA GLY A 373 -9.80 -1.26 22.84
C GLY A 373 -8.55 -0.85 22.03
N MET A 374 -8.70 -0.25 20.87
CA MET A 374 -7.63 0.19 19.96
C MET A 374 -7.37 1.68 20.06
N GLN A 375 -6.13 2.12 19.83
CA GLN A 375 -5.80 3.52 19.59
C GLN A 375 -6.40 4.00 18.27
N PHE A 376 -6.52 5.33 18.08
CA PHE A 376 -7.14 5.89 16.88
C PHE A 376 -6.51 5.38 15.58
N LEU A 377 -5.17 5.37 15.49
CA LEU A 377 -4.46 4.87 14.30
C LEU A 377 -4.81 3.39 14.04
N ASP A 378 -4.73 2.56 15.08
CA ASP A 378 -4.99 1.12 14.98
C ASP A 378 -6.46 0.85 14.63
N PHE A 379 -7.39 1.66 15.15
CA PHE A 379 -8.81 1.57 14.82
C PHE A 379 -9.07 1.93 13.35
N PHE A 380 -8.48 3.02 12.84
CA PHE A 380 -8.63 3.38 11.43
C PHE A 380 -8.01 2.33 10.51
N ASP A 381 -6.85 1.78 10.88
CA ASP A 381 -6.23 0.68 10.15
C ASP A 381 -7.11 -0.57 10.15
N PHE A 382 -7.65 -0.96 11.30
CA PHE A 382 -8.55 -2.10 11.41
C PHE A 382 -9.80 -1.94 10.56
N ILE A 383 -10.54 -0.81 10.69
CA ILE A 383 -11.80 -0.65 9.95
C ILE A 383 -11.58 -0.59 8.45
N THR A 384 -10.51 0.04 7.98
CA THR A 384 -10.21 0.15 6.55
C THR A 384 -9.65 -1.15 5.97
N ASN A 385 -8.58 -1.68 6.54
CA ASN A 385 -7.86 -2.81 5.96
C ASN A 385 -8.51 -4.17 6.28
N SER A 386 -9.01 -4.34 7.50
CA SER A 386 -9.58 -5.63 7.93
C SER A 386 -11.06 -5.80 7.57
N VAL A 387 -11.80 -4.69 7.43
CA VAL A 387 -13.26 -4.75 7.18
C VAL A 387 -13.61 -4.19 5.81
N MET A 388 -13.32 -2.92 5.54
CA MET A 388 -13.83 -2.23 4.35
C MET A 388 -13.20 -2.74 3.05
N MET A 389 -11.87 -2.98 3.02
CA MET A 389 -11.19 -3.44 1.79
C MET A 389 -11.68 -4.81 1.30
N PRO A 390 -11.82 -5.85 2.13
CA PRO A 390 -12.41 -7.10 1.68
C PRO A 390 -13.85 -6.94 1.16
N ILE A 391 -14.66 -6.10 1.80
CA ILE A 391 -16.03 -5.81 1.33
C ILE A 391 -15.99 -5.09 -0.02
N ALA A 392 -15.10 -4.12 -0.21
CA ALA A 392 -14.90 -3.42 -1.48
C ALA A 392 -14.47 -4.37 -2.60
N ALA A 393 -13.56 -5.32 -2.30
CA ALA A 393 -13.15 -6.36 -3.25
C ALA A 393 -14.31 -7.26 -3.66
N ILE A 394 -15.12 -7.72 -2.71
CA ILE A 394 -16.33 -8.50 -3.00
C ILE A 394 -17.28 -7.69 -3.88
N ALA A 395 -17.52 -6.42 -3.55
CA ALA A 395 -18.40 -5.54 -4.33
C ALA A 395 -17.88 -5.36 -5.76
N THR A 396 -16.56 -5.15 -5.95
CA THR A 396 -15.92 -5.07 -7.27
C THR A 396 -16.08 -6.38 -8.05
N CYS A 397 -15.85 -7.53 -7.41
CA CYS A 397 -16.02 -8.84 -8.04
C CYS A 397 -17.47 -9.07 -8.49
N LEU A 398 -18.44 -8.75 -7.63
CA LEU A 398 -19.87 -8.87 -7.96
C LEU A 398 -20.29 -7.91 -9.07
N LEU A 399 -19.82 -6.66 -9.02
CA LEU A 399 -20.07 -5.69 -10.09
C LEU A 399 -19.56 -6.21 -11.43
N VAL A 400 -18.31 -6.65 -11.51
CA VAL A 400 -17.69 -7.14 -12.74
C VAL A 400 -18.32 -8.45 -13.23
N SER A 401 -18.59 -9.41 -12.33
CA SER A 401 -19.06 -10.74 -12.73
C SER A 401 -20.55 -10.80 -13.01
N LYS A 402 -21.39 -9.97 -12.37
CA LYS A 402 -22.86 -10.07 -12.41
C LYS A 402 -23.54 -8.89 -13.11
N VAL A 403 -22.97 -7.70 -13.02
CA VAL A 403 -23.62 -6.47 -13.52
C VAL A 403 -23.01 -6.01 -14.84
N VAL A 404 -21.68 -5.77 -14.85
CA VAL A 404 -20.96 -5.35 -16.06
C VAL A 404 -20.90 -6.48 -17.07
N GLY A 405 -20.56 -7.67 -16.60
CA GLY A 405 -20.26 -8.84 -17.42
C GLY A 405 -18.80 -8.88 -17.87
N VAL A 406 -18.21 -10.08 -17.82
CA VAL A 406 -16.80 -10.29 -18.19
C VAL A 406 -16.53 -9.94 -19.64
N ASP A 407 -17.52 -10.12 -20.52
CA ASP A 407 -17.40 -9.84 -21.95
C ASP A 407 -17.17 -8.35 -22.23
N LYS A 408 -17.82 -7.43 -21.50
CA LYS A 408 -17.58 -5.99 -21.62
C LYS A 408 -16.19 -5.61 -21.12
N ILE A 409 -15.70 -6.27 -20.07
CA ILE A 409 -14.32 -6.07 -19.60
C ILE A 409 -13.33 -6.55 -20.68
N GLU A 410 -13.60 -7.70 -21.30
CA GLU A 410 -12.79 -8.22 -22.41
C GLU A 410 -12.76 -7.25 -23.60
N GLU A 411 -13.93 -6.74 -24.01
CA GLU A 411 -14.03 -5.74 -25.07
C GLU A 411 -13.19 -4.51 -24.77
N GLU A 412 -13.24 -4.02 -23.50
CA GLU A 412 -12.43 -2.88 -23.10
C GLU A 412 -10.94 -3.17 -23.16
N ILE A 413 -10.50 -4.35 -22.67
CA ILE A 413 -9.09 -4.76 -22.69
C ILE A 413 -8.58 -4.92 -24.11
N LYS A 414 -9.39 -5.50 -25.01
CA LYS A 414 -9.03 -5.78 -26.41
C LYS A 414 -9.15 -4.58 -27.34
N LYS A 415 -9.57 -3.42 -26.87
CA LYS A 415 -9.61 -2.21 -27.71
C LYS A 415 -8.29 -1.95 -28.38
N ASP A 416 -8.35 -1.47 -29.61
CA ASP A 416 -7.20 -1.14 -30.44
C ASP A 416 -6.26 -2.34 -30.72
N GLY A 417 -6.83 -3.55 -30.82
CA GLY A 417 -6.08 -4.79 -31.13
C GLY A 417 -5.22 -5.33 -30.00
N GLN A 418 -5.47 -4.89 -28.76
CA GLN A 418 -4.75 -5.39 -27.60
C GLN A 418 -5.09 -6.87 -27.28
N ALA A 419 -4.13 -7.59 -26.72
CA ALA A 419 -4.32 -8.98 -26.31
C ALA A 419 -4.94 -9.08 -24.89
N PHE A 420 -5.66 -10.16 -24.62
CA PHE A 420 -6.07 -10.58 -23.26
C PHE A 420 -5.62 -12.02 -23.06
N ARG A 421 -4.35 -12.20 -22.71
CA ARG A 421 -3.70 -13.52 -22.66
C ARG A 421 -4.18 -14.37 -21.49
N ARG A 422 -4.32 -13.76 -20.30
CA ARG A 422 -4.72 -14.44 -19.06
C ARG A 422 -6.25 -14.44 -18.84
N LYS A 423 -7.07 -14.35 -19.92
CA LYS A 423 -8.54 -14.32 -19.84
C LYS A 423 -9.13 -15.44 -18.99
N LYS A 424 -8.68 -16.70 -19.19
CA LYS A 424 -9.22 -17.86 -18.45
C LYS A 424 -9.00 -17.73 -16.94
N ILE A 425 -7.81 -17.28 -16.54
CA ILE A 425 -7.45 -17.03 -15.13
C ILE A 425 -8.35 -15.91 -14.59
N PHE A 426 -8.42 -14.78 -15.29
CA PHE A 426 -9.27 -13.64 -14.90
C PHE A 426 -10.72 -14.06 -14.69
N CYS A 427 -11.33 -14.77 -15.66
CA CYS A 427 -12.73 -15.19 -15.57
C CYS A 427 -13.02 -16.12 -14.38
N PHE A 428 -12.12 -17.08 -14.12
CA PHE A 428 -12.26 -17.99 -13.01
C PHE A 428 -12.06 -17.28 -11.66
N MET A 429 -11.01 -16.50 -11.55
CA MET A 429 -10.68 -15.76 -10.33
C MET A 429 -11.77 -14.76 -9.96
N ILE A 430 -12.22 -13.90 -10.89
CA ILE A 430 -13.18 -12.83 -10.59
C ILE A 430 -14.56 -13.38 -10.20
N LYS A 431 -14.98 -14.52 -10.77
CA LYS A 431 -16.28 -15.13 -10.51
C LYS A 431 -16.32 -15.93 -9.21
N TYR A 432 -15.24 -16.59 -8.83
CA TYR A 432 -15.23 -17.59 -7.76
C TYR A 432 -14.20 -17.33 -6.68
N LEU A 433 -12.92 -17.29 -7.02
CA LEU A 433 -11.87 -17.28 -6.02
C LEU A 433 -11.64 -15.91 -5.37
N CYS A 434 -11.68 -14.81 -6.13
CA CYS A 434 -11.48 -13.49 -5.54
C CYS A 434 -12.53 -13.14 -4.49
N PRO A 435 -13.84 -13.30 -4.70
CA PRO A 435 -14.83 -13.05 -3.66
C PRO A 435 -14.71 -14.02 -2.48
N LEU A 436 -14.35 -15.30 -2.73
CA LEU A 436 -14.11 -16.27 -1.66
C LEU A 436 -12.91 -15.87 -0.79
N PHE A 437 -11.79 -15.51 -1.41
CA PHE A 437 -10.58 -15.07 -0.70
C PHE A 437 -10.84 -13.80 0.11
N ALA A 438 -11.55 -12.83 -0.47
CA ALA A 438 -11.93 -11.62 0.24
C ALA A 438 -12.83 -11.92 1.47
N ALA A 439 -13.76 -12.86 1.36
CA ALA A 439 -14.59 -13.30 2.49
C ALA A 439 -13.76 -14.00 3.58
N ILE A 440 -12.80 -14.85 3.20
CA ILE A 440 -11.87 -15.50 4.15
C ILE A 440 -11.04 -14.45 4.88
N ILE A 441 -10.50 -13.45 4.16
CA ILE A 441 -9.72 -12.36 4.75
C ILE A 441 -10.58 -11.55 5.73
N LEU A 442 -11.81 -11.21 5.36
CA LEU A 442 -12.74 -10.47 6.22
C LEU A 442 -12.98 -11.23 7.54
N ILE A 443 -13.35 -12.50 7.44
CA ILE A 443 -13.66 -13.33 8.61
C ILE A 443 -12.42 -13.52 9.49
N SER A 444 -11.27 -13.87 8.90
CA SER A 444 -10.04 -14.11 9.64
C SER A 444 -9.48 -12.83 10.29
N SER A 445 -9.51 -11.69 9.59
CA SER A 445 -9.03 -10.42 10.14
C SER A 445 -9.91 -9.92 11.28
N VAL A 446 -11.22 -10.05 11.17
CA VAL A 446 -12.15 -9.73 12.26
C VAL A 446 -11.95 -10.68 13.44
N ALA A 447 -11.85 -11.98 13.21
CA ALA A 447 -11.60 -12.96 14.27
C ALA A 447 -10.26 -12.71 14.99
N ASN A 448 -9.21 -12.31 14.26
CA ASN A 448 -7.93 -11.92 14.85
C ASN A 448 -8.04 -10.66 15.71
N ALA A 449 -8.76 -9.64 15.24
CA ALA A 449 -8.94 -8.38 15.98
C ALA A 449 -9.65 -8.58 17.34
N PHE A 450 -10.54 -9.56 17.40
CA PHE A 450 -11.23 -9.93 18.65
C PHE A 450 -10.56 -11.08 19.43
N GLY A 451 -9.33 -11.48 19.05
CA GLY A 451 -8.55 -12.49 19.78
C GLY A 451 -9.09 -13.92 19.67
N ILE A 452 -10.00 -14.20 18.72
CA ILE A 452 -10.54 -15.53 18.48
C ILE A 452 -9.48 -16.44 17.81
N ILE A 453 -8.67 -15.85 16.93
CA ILE A 453 -7.50 -16.48 16.31
C ILE A 453 -6.29 -15.54 16.41
N THR A 454 -5.08 -16.08 16.31
CA THR A 454 -3.83 -15.28 16.23
C THR A 454 -3.26 -15.35 14.82
N MET A 455 -3.13 -14.19 14.17
CA MET A 455 -2.55 -14.05 12.83
C MET A 455 -1.15 -13.43 12.90
#